data_79402e34a6aef96f948a38d0226acbef
#
_entry.id   79402e34a6aef96f948a38d0226acbef
#
_cell.length_a   1.000
_cell.length_b   1.000
_cell.length_c   1.000
_cell.angle_alpha   90.00
_cell.angle_beta   90.00
_cell.angle_gamma   90.00
#
_symmetry.space_group_name_H-M   'P 1'
#
loop_
_entity.id
_entity.type
_entity.pdbx_description
1 polymer ?
#
loop_
_entity_poly.entity_id
_entity_poly.type
_entity_poly.pdbx_seq_one_letter_code
_entity_poly.pdbx_strand_id
1 'polypeptide(L)'
;MLSRFEHFTYDINEIDLHWHRIASAGMKRYGLRGGTSIYLTKLSAAPDGMSASELSAACGRDKADVSRDLRQLERAGLISRGKGYRACVTLTEQGKALAEQIIRKAEYAVGFVGGSLTEEEREVFYSVLDRITENMRRLSEIGLD
;
A
#
# COMPACT_ATOMS: atom_id res chain seq x y z
N MET A 1 -11.48 -3.85 29.95
CA MET A 1 -11.14 -4.72 28.80
C MET A 1 -11.74 -4.21 27.49
N LEU A 2 -13.01 -3.84 27.47
CA LEU A 2 -13.66 -3.15 26.33
C LEU A 2 -12.92 -1.86 25.92
N SER A 3 -12.47 -1.05 26.88
CA SER A 3 -11.76 0.19 26.62
C SER A 3 -10.45 0.01 25.83
N ARG A 4 -9.73 -1.11 26.01
CA ARG A 4 -8.51 -1.41 25.23
C ARG A 4 -8.83 -1.82 23.81
N PHE A 5 -9.91 -2.57 23.62
CA PHE A 5 -10.39 -2.95 22.29
C PHE A 5 -10.91 -1.73 21.53
N GLU A 6 -11.69 -0.89 22.17
CA GLU A 6 -12.18 0.36 21.58
C GLU A 6 -11.01 1.26 21.18
N HIS A 7 -10.05 1.51 22.06
CA HIS A 7 -8.86 2.30 21.79
C HIS A 7 -8.08 1.75 20.58
N PHE A 8 -7.76 0.46 20.58
CA PHE A 8 -7.07 -0.20 19.46
C PHE A 8 -7.84 -0.01 18.14
N THR A 9 -9.13 -0.28 18.13
CA THR A 9 -9.97 -0.23 16.93
C THR A 9 -10.10 1.19 16.40
N TYR A 10 -10.31 2.17 17.28
CA TYR A 10 -10.42 3.58 16.90
C TYR A 10 -9.11 4.10 16.31
N ASP A 11 -7.99 3.87 16.98
CA ASP A 11 -6.69 4.39 16.53
C ASP A 11 -6.30 3.80 15.18
N ILE A 12 -6.46 2.49 14.98
CA ILE A 12 -6.16 1.85 13.69
C ILE A 12 -7.04 2.41 12.57
N ASN A 13 -8.35 2.55 12.82
CA ASN A 13 -9.26 3.13 11.82
C ASN A 13 -8.94 4.59 11.52
N GLU A 14 -8.58 5.38 12.50
CA GLU A 14 -8.25 6.79 12.32
C GLU A 14 -6.93 6.95 11.54
N ILE A 15 -5.92 6.15 11.87
CA ILE A 15 -4.66 6.11 11.12
C ILE A 15 -4.92 5.73 9.66
N ASP A 16 -5.68 4.67 9.40
CA ASP A 16 -6.02 4.22 8.06
C ASP A 16 -6.78 5.30 7.27
N LEU A 17 -7.79 5.93 7.87
CA LEU A 17 -8.56 7.00 7.27
C LEU A 17 -7.69 8.18 6.85
N HIS A 18 -6.82 8.66 7.74
CA HIS A 18 -5.94 9.78 7.45
C HIS A 18 -4.87 9.42 6.43
N TRP A 19 -4.31 8.22 6.50
CA TRP A 19 -3.36 7.70 5.53
C TRP A 19 -3.96 7.66 4.12
N HIS A 20 -5.19 7.14 3.99
CA HIS A 20 -5.92 7.12 2.72
C HIS A 20 -6.18 8.52 2.16
N ARG A 21 -6.48 9.51 3.00
CA ARG A 21 -6.64 10.91 2.58
C ARG A 21 -5.34 11.48 2.00
N ILE A 22 -4.21 11.22 2.64
CA ILE A 22 -2.88 11.66 2.18
C ILE A 22 -2.54 11.00 0.83
N ALA A 23 -2.73 9.70 0.71
CA ALA A 23 -2.48 8.95 -0.51
C ALA A 23 -3.39 9.39 -1.67
N SER A 24 -4.68 9.62 -1.38
CA SER A 24 -5.66 10.06 -2.38
C SER A 24 -5.33 11.40 -3.00
N ALA A 25 -4.78 12.34 -2.24
CA ALA A 25 -4.43 13.66 -2.74
C ALA A 25 -3.42 13.61 -3.91
N GLY A 26 -2.49 12.63 -3.89
CA GLY A 26 -1.53 12.42 -4.97
C GLY A 26 -2.12 11.76 -6.22
N MET A 27 -3.11 10.89 -6.06
CA MET A 27 -3.68 10.08 -7.14
C MET A 27 -4.86 10.77 -7.85
N LYS A 28 -5.53 11.71 -7.16
CA LYS A 28 -6.75 12.37 -7.66
C LYS A 28 -6.56 13.09 -8.99
N ARG A 29 -5.40 13.69 -9.22
CA ARG A 29 -5.07 14.38 -10.48
C ARG A 29 -5.02 13.47 -11.72
N TYR A 30 -4.88 12.17 -11.50
CA TYR A 30 -4.92 11.14 -12.55
C TYR A 30 -6.29 10.46 -12.67
N GLY A 31 -7.30 10.94 -11.93
CA GLY A 31 -8.61 10.30 -11.88
C GLY A 31 -8.61 8.94 -11.19
N LEU A 32 -7.60 8.66 -10.37
CA LEU A 32 -7.37 7.37 -9.72
C LEU A 32 -7.69 7.45 -8.23
N ARG A 33 -8.09 6.29 -7.66
CA ARG A 33 -8.29 6.15 -6.22
C ARG A 33 -6.95 6.11 -5.48
N GLY A 34 -6.90 6.64 -4.27
CA GLY A 34 -5.69 6.64 -3.43
C GLY A 34 -5.10 5.25 -3.20
N GLY A 35 -5.95 4.24 -3.07
CA GLY A 35 -5.53 2.85 -2.90
C GLY A 35 -4.74 2.25 -4.07
N THR A 36 -4.73 2.88 -5.25
CA THR A 36 -3.92 2.42 -6.39
C THR A 36 -2.45 2.81 -6.28
N SER A 37 -2.10 3.72 -5.39
CA SER A 37 -0.72 4.15 -5.13
C SER A 37 0.19 2.99 -4.70
N ILE A 38 -0.37 1.99 -4.01
CA ILE A 38 0.38 0.82 -3.54
C ILE A 38 1.00 0.03 -4.70
N TYR A 39 0.33 -0.06 -5.85
CA TYR A 39 0.89 -0.77 -7.01
C TYR A 39 2.11 -0.05 -7.58
N LEU A 40 2.07 1.28 -7.63
CA LEU A 40 3.20 2.08 -8.12
C LEU A 40 4.43 1.94 -7.20
N THR A 41 4.22 1.94 -5.88
CA THR A 41 5.32 1.77 -4.92
C THR A 41 5.88 0.34 -4.95
N LYS A 42 5.04 -0.68 -5.09
CA LYS A 42 5.49 -2.08 -5.23
C LYS A 42 6.27 -2.30 -6.52
N LEU A 43 5.79 -1.76 -7.65
CA LEU A 43 6.47 -1.85 -8.94
C LEU A 43 7.78 -1.05 -8.97
N SER A 44 7.87 0.03 -8.23
CA SER A 44 9.12 0.80 -8.09
C SER A 44 10.25 -0.03 -7.44
N ALA A 45 9.90 -0.94 -6.54
CA ALA A 45 10.85 -1.87 -5.91
C ALA A 45 11.15 -3.12 -6.77
N ALA A 46 10.47 -3.29 -7.90
CA ALA A 46 10.59 -4.43 -8.80
C ALA A 46 10.86 -3.96 -10.24
N PRO A 47 12.09 -3.56 -10.57
CA PRO A 47 12.42 -2.99 -11.88
C PRO A 47 12.14 -3.94 -13.06
N ASP A 48 12.22 -5.24 -12.84
CA ASP A 48 11.89 -6.27 -13.85
C ASP A 48 10.37 -6.50 -13.98
N GLY A 49 9.58 -5.82 -13.17
CA GLY A 49 8.13 -5.93 -13.15
C GLY A 49 7.61 -7.06 -12.27
N MET A 50 6.30 -7.11 -12.15
CA MET A 50 5.55 -8.13 -11.40
C MET A 50 4.34 -8.58 -12.21
N SER A 51 3.98 -9.85 -12.11
CA SER A 51 2.71 -10.34 -12.64
C SER A 51 1.53 -9.81 -11.81
N ALA A 52 0.32 -9.83 -12.37
CA ALA A 52 -0.89 -9.45 -11.64
C ALA A 52 -1.12 -10.33 -10.40
N SER A 53 -0.75 -11.61 -10.45
CA SER A 53 -0.84 -12.53 -9.31
C SER A 53 0.14 -12.17 -8.19
N GLU A 54 1.39 -11.81 -8.54
CA GLU A 54 2.38 -11.35 -7.58
C GLU A 54 1.97 -10.03 -6.92
N LEU A 55 1.41 -9.10 -7.71
CA LEU A 55 0.85 -7.85 -7.17
C LEU A 55 -0.34 -8.09 -6.24
N SER A 56 -1.23 -9.02 -6.59
CA SER A 56 -2.35 -9.43 -5.73
C SER A 56 -1.85 -9.92 -4.37
N ALA A 57 -0.90 -10.84 -4.37
CA ALA A 57 -0.30 -11.38 -3.15
C ALA A 57 0.45 -10.29 -2.34
N ALA A 58 1.28 -9.50 -3.01
CA ALA A 58 2.11 -8.47 -2.36
C ALA A 58 1.29 -7.31 -1.77
N CYS A 59 0.12 -7.01 -2.34
CA CYS A 59 -0.76 -5.93 -1.89
C CYS A 59 -1.93 -6.42 -1.01
N GLY A 60 -2.08 -7.72 -0.80
CA GLY A 60 -3.19 -8.29 -0.04
C GLY A 60 -4.56 -7.97 -0.64
N ARG A 61 -4.67 -7.95 -1.97
CA ARG A 61 -5.90 -7.60 -2.70
C ARG A 61 -6.34 -8.75 -3.59
N ASP A 62 -7.65 -8.86 -3.80
CA ASP A 62 -8.15 -9.90 -4.70
C ASP A 62 -7.81 -9.62 -6.18
N LYS A 63 -7.79 -10.69 -6.98
CA LYS A 63 -7.38 -10.62 -8.39
C LYS A 63 -8.30 -9.76 -9.25
N ALA A 64 -9.59 -9.68 -8.94
CA ALA A 64 -10.55 -8.88 -9.68
C ALA A 64 -10.32 -7.39 -9.46
N ASP A 65 -10.06 -6.98 -8.22
CA ASP A 65 -9.71 -5.60 -7.87
C ASP A 65 -8.38 -5.20 -8.51
N VAL A 66 -7.34 -6.04 -8.40
CA VAL A 66 -6.04 -5.82 -9.05
C VAL A 66 -6.21 -5.64 -10.56
N SER A 67 -6.94 -6.52 -11.22
CA SER A 67 -7.16 -6.44 -12.67
C SER A 67 -7.85 -5.14 -13.09
N ARG A 68 -8.82 -4.66 -12.30
CA ARG A 68 -9.54 -3.41 -12.54
C ARG A 68 -8.63 -2.20 -12.35
N ASP A 69 -7.90 -2.17 -11.25
CA ASP A 69 -7.00 -1.08 -10.92
C ASP A 69 -5.83 -0.98 -11.92
N LEU A 70 -5.25 -2.10 -12.33
CA LEU A 70 -4.18 -2.12 -13.34
C LEU A 70 -4.65 -1.60 -14.70
N ARG A 71 -5.90 -1.89 -15.10
CA ARG A 71 -6.47 -1.29 -16.34
C ARG A 71 -6.57 0.23 -16.25
N GLN A 72 -6.93 0.76 -15.09
CA GLN A 72 -7.00 2.20 -14.88
C GLN A 72 -5.61 2.85 -14.91
N LEU A 73 -4.62 2.22 -14.27
CA LEU A 73 -3.24 2.69 -14.28
C LEU A 73 -2.63 2.65 -15.68
N GLU A 74 -2.93 1.63 -16.47
CA GLU A 74 -2.48 1.51 -17.86
C GLU A 74 -3.12 2.59 -18.74
N ARG A 75 -4.41 2.84 -18.62
CA ARG A 75 -5.11 3.94 -19.32
C ARG A 75 -4.57 5.31 -18.96
N ALA A 76 -4.13 5.49 -17.72
CA ALA A 76 -3.49 6.71 -17.24
C ALA A 76 -2.03 6.85 -17.72
N GLY A 77 -1.47 5.85 -18.44
CA GLY A 77 -0.10 5.87 -18.93
C GLY A 77 0.98 5.67 -17.87
N LEU A 78 0.61 5.11 -16.70
CA LEU A 78 1.52 4.95 -15.55
C LEU A 78 2.21 3.59 -15.51
N ILE A 79 1.60 2.59 -16.14
CA ILE A 79 2.15 1.24 -16.25
C ILE A 79 2.06 0.73 -17.69
N SER A 80 2.89 -0.24 -18.00
CA SER A 80 2.85 -1.03 -19.23
C SER A 80 2.70 -2.51 -18.89
N ARG A 81 1.95 -3.23 -19.70
CA ARG A 81 1.79 -4.69 -19.55
C ARG A 81 2.49 -5.40 -20.70
N GLY A 82 3.31 -6.38 -20.37
CA GLY A 82 3.82 -7.33 -21.35
C GLY A 82 2.70 -8.19 -21.94
N LYS A 83 3.00 -8.89 -23.04
CA LYS A 83 2.09 -9.85 -23.68
C LYS A 83 2.45 -11.28 -23.26
N GLY A 84 1.44 -12.13 -23.07
CA GLY A 84 1.62 -13.57 -22.81
C GLY A 84 1.23 -14.03 -21.43
N TYR A 85 1.43 -15.31 -21.15
CA TYR A 85 0.94 -16.03 -19.96
C TYR A 85 1.53 -15.53 -18.62
N ARG A 86 2.73 -14.95 -18.63
CA ARG A 86 3.38 -14.29 -17.47
C ARG A 86 3.68 -12.83 -17.76
N ALA A 87 2.71 -12.14 -18.33
CA ALA A 87 2.85 -10.72 -18.63
C ALA A 87 3.21 -9.93 -17.37
N CYS A 88 4.45 -9.44 -17.33
CA CYS A 88 4.89 -8.55 -16.26
C CYS A 88 4.32 -7.15 -16.47
N VAL A 89 3.90 -6.56 -15.37
CA VAL A 89 3.53 -5.15 -15.27
C VAL A 89 4.77 -4.37 -14.85
N THR A 90 5.11 -3.34 -15.59
CA THR A 90 6.22 -2.43 -15.29
C THR A 90 5.76 -0.99 -15.25
N LEU A 91 6.51 -0.12 -14.57
CA LEU A 91 6.26 1.32 -14.60
C LEU A 91 6.72 1.92 -15.93
N THR A 92 5.93 2.85 -16.46
CA THR A 92 6.41 3.79 -17.49
C THR A 92 7.29 4.86 -16.84
N GLU A 93 7.97 5.69 -17.64
CA GLU A 93 8.74 6.83 -17.09
C GLU A 93 7.86 7.78 -16.26
N GLN A 94 6.62 8.02 -16.71
CA GLN A 94 5.64 8.79 -15.96
C GLN A 94 5.25 8.09 -14.65
N GLY A 95 5.07 6.77 -14.69
CA GLY A 95 4.78 5.95 -13.52
C GLY A 95 5.92 5.96 -12.50
N LYS A 96 7.18 5.88 -12.95
CA LYS A 96 8.37 6.00 -12.10
C LYS A 96 8.42 7.35 -11.39
N ALA A 97 8.26 8.44 -12.14
CA ALA A 97 8.26 9.79 -11.58
C ALA A 97 7.16 9.99 -10.53
N LEU A 98 5.96 9.44 -10.78
CA LEU A 98 4.87 9.48 -9.80
C LEU A 98 5.16 8.61 -8.57
N ALA A 99 5.69 7.40 -8.77
CA ALA A 99 6.07 6.50 -7.66
C ALA A 99 7.09 7.17 -6.73
N GLU A 100 8.12 7.80 -7.28
CA GLU A 100 9.10 8.57 -6.52
C GLU A 100 8.46 9.72 -5.72
N GLN A 101 7.52 10.45 -6.31
CA GLN A 101 6.80 11.51 -5.59
C GLN A 101 5.97 10.94 -4.42
N ILE A 102 5.31 9.80 -4.65
CA ILE A 102 4.52 9.12 -3.61
C ILE A 102 5.44 8.68 -2.48
N ILE A 103 6.56 8.04 -2.79
CA ILE A 103 7.54 7.56 -1.80
C ILE A 103 8.06 8.73 -0.97
N ARG A 104 8.52 9.80 -1.61
CA ARG A 104 8.99 11.00 -0.87
C ARG A 104 7.94 11.60 0.06
N LYS A 105 6.68 11.66 -0.38
CA LYS A 105 5.58 12.14 0.46
C LYS A 105 5.28 11.19 1.62
N ALA A 106 5.34 9.89 1.37
CA ALA A 106 5.17 8.87 2.41
C ALA A 106 6.28 8.95 3.46
N GLU A 107 7.53 9.08 3.03
CA GLU A 107 8.69 9.26 3.91
C GLU A 107 8.56 10.53 4.77
N TYR A 108 8.16 11.64 4.15
CA TYR A 108 7.89 12.87 4.90
C TYR A 108 6.76 12.68 5.92
N ALA A 109 5.66 12.04 5.53
CA ALA A 109 4.52 11.80 6.42
C ALA A 109 4.91 10.89 7.59
N VAL A 110 5.63 9.81 7.33
CA VAL A 110 6.14 8.89 8.37
C VAL A 110 7.11 9.63 9.30
N GLY A 111 8.02 10.44 8.76
CA GLY A 111 8.94 11.25 9.54
C GLY A 111 8.22 12.28 10.42
N PHE A 112 7.17 12.91 9.90
CA PHE A 112 6.34 13.86 10.66
C PHE A 112 5.58 13.17 11.80
N VAL A 113 4.90 12.06 11.49
CA VAL A 113 4.10 11.29 12.46
C VAL A 113 4.97 10.68 13.56
N GLY A 114 6.14 10.13 13.19
CA GLY A 114 7.08 9.54 14.12
C GLY A 114 8.09 10.53 14.74
N GLY A 115 7.98 11.83 14.45
CA GLY A 115 9.01 12.82 14.83
C GLY A 115 9.17 13.04 16.34
N SER A 116 8.17 12.65 17.14
CA SER A 116 8.22 12.70 18.61
C SER A 116 8.76 11.41 19.26
N LEU A 117 8.97 10.35 18.46
CA LEU A 117 9.45 9.05 18.97
C LEU A 117 10.97 9.00 18.96
N THR A 118 11.54 8.42 20.01
CA THR A 118 12.96 8.04 20.02
C THR A 118 13.22 6.86 19.08
N GLU A 119 14.48 6.58 18.77
CA GLU A 119 14.83 5.45 17.90
C GLU A 119 14.42 4.11 18.53
N GLU A 120 14.64 3.96 19.85
CA GLU A 120 14.24 2.77 20.58
C GLU A 120 12.71 2.57 20.56
N GLU A 121 11.93 3.65 20.71
CA GLU A 121 10.46 3.59 20.61
C GLU A 121 10.01 3.18 19.21
N ARG A 122 10.67 3.65 18.15
CA ARG A 122 10.39 3.25 16.77
C ARG A 122 10.69 1.78 16.54
N GLU A 123 11.83 1.28 16.96
CA GLU A 123 12.21 -0.14 16.84
C GLU A 123 11.17 -1.03 17.53
N VAL A 124 10.81 -0.70 18.77
CA VAL A 124 9.79 -1.43 19.53
C VAL A 124 8.44 -1.35 18.82
N PHE A 125 8.04 -0.17 18.37
CA PHE A 125 6.75 0.03 17.68
C PHE A 125 6.65 -0.83 16.42
N TYR A 126 7.64 -0.80 15.53
CA TYR A 126 7.61 -1.60 14.30
C TYR A 126 7.67 -3.10 14.59
N SER A 127 8.47 -3.54 15.54
CA SER A 127 8.51 -4.94 15.96
C SER A 127 7.13 -5.43 16.48
N VAL A 128 6.46 -4.63 17.28
CA VAL A 128 5.12 -4.94 17.79
C VAL A 128 4.09 -4.90 16.66
N LEU A 129 4.15 -3.92 15.78
CA LEU A 129 3.26 -3.78 14.64
C LEU A 129 3.34 -5.00 13.69
N ASP A 130 4.55 -5.46 13.38
CA ASP A 130 4.77 -6.65 12.55
C ASP A 130 4.13 -7.89 13.17
N ARG A 131 4.29 -8.08 14.48
CA ARG A 131 3.68 -9.20 15.21
C ARG A 131 2.15 -9.11 15.21
N ILE A 132 1.59 -7.93 15.41
CA ILE A 132 0.13 -7.73 15.35
C ILE A 132 -0.38 -8.02 13.93
N THR A 133 0.28 -7.50 12.91
CA THR A 133 -0.10 -7.70 11.51
C THR A 133 -0.07 -9.19 11.15
N GLU A 134 0.97 -9.92 11.54
CA GLU A 134 1.07 -11.35 11.30
C GLU A 134 -0.02 -12.14 12.02
N ASN A 135 -0.29 -11.82 13.29
CA ASN A 135 -1.34 -12.48 14.05
C ASN A 135 -2.73 -12.20 13.47
N MET A 136 -2.98 -10.97 13.00
CA MET A 136 -4.26 -10.62 12.34
C MET A 136 -4.41 -11.37 11.01
N ARG A 137 -3.35 -11.51 10.23
CA ARG A 137 -3.37 -12.32 8.99
C ARG A 137 -3.75 -13.76 9.29
N ARG A 138 -3.07 -14.39 10.26
CA ARG A 138 -3.36 -15.77 10.68
C ARG A 138 -4.79 -15.93 11.18
N LEU A 139 -5.28 -14.98 11.98
CA LEU A 139 -6.64 -15.01 12.49
C LEU A 139 -7.68 -14.89 11.36
N SER A 140 -7.42 -14.03 10.37
CA SER A 140 -8.32 -13.87 9.21
C SER A 140 -8.38 -15.13 8.31
N GLU A 141 -7.31 -15.94 8.30
CA GLU A 141 -7.27 -17.20 7.56
C GLU A 141 -8.00 -18.33 8.30
N ILE A 142 -7.89 -18.37 9.62
CA ILE A 142 -8.53 -19.40 10.46
C ILE A 142 -10.02 -19.11 10.63
N GLY A 143 -10.41 -17.83 10.66
CA GLY A 143 -11.76 -17.41 11.04
C GLY A 143 -11.95 -17.33 12.55
N LEU A 144 -13.11 -16.84 12.96
CA LEU A 144 -13.51 -16.71 14.39
C LEU A 144 -14.62 -17.69 14.78
N ASP A 145 -14.98 -18.63 13.88
CA ASP A 145 -16.04 -19.63 14.10
C ASP A 145 -15.50 -20.89 14.77
#